data_fc179c6ad85c93edcae7e61ffeb8662c
#
_entry.id   fc179c6ad85c93edcae7e61ffeb8662c
#
_cell.length_a   1.000
_cell.length_b   1.000
_cell.length_c   1.000
_cell.angle_alpha   90.00
_cell.angle_beta   90.00
_cell.angle_gamma   90.00
#
_symmetry.space_group_name_H-M   'P 1'
#
loop_
_entity.id
_entity.type
_entity.pdbx_description
1 polymer ?
#
loop_
_entity_poly.entity_id
_entity_poly.type
_entity_poly.pdbx_seq_one_letter_code
_entity_poly.pdbx_strand_id
1 'polypeptide(L)'
;MCCNIMKKKPAKYYEKETGKKPILGTMTDESELRKTSWLKNSCNAFDSKRPISQPMSFWTEQDVLQYLKLTGIPYASIYGDIVPKSQIIGQLVMDEVPTDLMTTGVKRTGCMFCMFGVHLEKEPNRFQQMKITHPKQYDYCIREENGLGLGKVLDYINVKY
;
A
#
# COMPACT_ATOMS: atom_id res chain seq x y z
N MET A 1 -13.40 -7.42 8.17
CA MET A 1 -13.96 -8.61 7.49
C MET A 1 -13.47 -8.72 6.04
N CYS A 2 -13.51 -7.66 5.22
CA CYS A 2 -13.09 -7.65 3.81
C CYS A 2 -11.66 -8.19 3.57
N CYS A 3 -10.64 -7.67 4.26
CA CYS A 3 -9.26 -8.14 4.12
C CYS A 3 -9.09 -9.65 4.41
N ASN A 4 -9.93 -10.21 5.29
CA ASN A 4 -9.88 -11.64 5.55
C ASN A 4 -10.36 -12.46 4.33
N ILE A 5 -11.45 -12.00 3.69
CA ILE A 5 -12.04 -12.68 2.53
C ILE A 5 -11.14 -12.50 1.30
N MET A 6 -10.72 -11.28 1.02
CA MET A 6 -10.04 -10.93 -0.24
C MET A 6 -8.55 -11.28 -0.25
N LYS A 7 -7.89 -11.27 0.91
CA LYS A 7 -6.42 -11.47 1.00
C LYS A 7 -6.03 -12.71 1.80
N LYS A 8 -6.56 -12.84 3.05
CA LYS A 8 -6.05 -13.88 3.97
C LYS A 8 -6.59 -15.28 3.68
N LYS A 9 -7.88 -15.41 3.34
CA LYS A 9 -8.47 -16.73 3.04
C LYS A 9 -7.88 -17.38 1.79
N PRO A 10 -7.77 -16.69 0.62
CA PRO A 10 -7.16 -17.26 -0.57
C PRO A 10 -5.73 -17.75 -0.34
N ALA A 11 -4.90 -16.93 0.34
CA ALA A 11 -3.53 -17.31 0.67
C ALA A 11 -3.48 -18.58 1.57
N LYS A 12 -4.30 -18.61 2.62
CA LYS A 12 -4.38 -19.80 3.51
C LYS A 12 -4.87 -21.06 2.78
N TYR A 13 -5.81 -20.90 1.87
CA TYR A 13 -6.32 -22.00 1.05
C TYR A 13 -5.18 -22.59 0.18
N TYR A 14 -4.47 -21.71 -0.53
CA TYR A 14 -3.31 -22.11 -1.32
C TYR A 14 -2.20 -22.80 -0.49
N GLU A 15 -1.88 -22.24 0.69
CA GLU A 15 -0.91 -22.84 1.61
C GLU A 15 -1.35 -24.26 2.04
N LYS A 16 -2.66 -24.46 2.29
CA LYS A 16 -3.21 -25.76 2.69
C LYS A 16 -3.13 -26.80 1.58
N GLU A 17 -3.45 -26.38 0.35
CA GLU A 17 -3.44 -27.29 -0.81
C GLU A 17 -2.02 -27.66 -1.24
N THR A 18 -1.11 -26.69 -1.24
CA THR A 18 0.22 -26.90 -1.82
C THR A 18 1.30 -27.25 -0.78
N GLY A 19 1.03 -27.08 0.50
CA GLY A 19 2.03 -27.19 1.57
C GLY A 19 3.08 -26.08 1.58
N LYS A 20 3.04 -25.13 0.64
CA LYS A 20 3.99 -24.01 0.52
C LYS A 20 3.80 -23.02 1.66
N LYS A 21 4.88 -22.31 2.00
CA LYS A 21 4.89 -21.27 3.04
C LYS A 21 5.04 -19.89 2.41
N PRO A 22 4.41 -18.86 2.99
CA PRO A 22 4.45 -17.52 2.41
C PRO A 22 5.77 -16.82 2.68
N ILE A 23 6.28 -16.14 1.66
CA ILE A 23 7.30 -15.11 1.74
C ILE A 23 6.59 -13.77 1.53
N LEU A 24 6.72 -12.85 2.50
CA LEU A 24 6.00 -11.58 2.51
C LEU A 24 6.98 -10.41 2.36
N GLY A 25 6.73 -9.52 1.40
CA GLY A 25 7.49 -8.26 1.22
C GLY A 25 6.98 -7.14 2.13
N THR A 26 6.71 -7.43 3.39
CA THR A 26 6.22 -6.43 4.35
C THR A 26 7.36 -5.83 5.15
N MET A 27 7.31 -4.50 5.36
CA MET A 27 8.31 -3.76 6.13
C MET A 27 7.75 -3.34 7.49
N THR A 28 8.60 -3.27 8.50
CA THR A 28 8.23 -2.80 9.86
C THR A 28 7.87 -1.32 9.85
N ASP A 29 8.47 -0.56 8.96
CA ASP A 29 8.27 0.88 8.79
C ASP A 29 6.82 1.24 8.37
N GLU A 30 6.10 0.29 7.79
CA GLU A 30 4.73 0.53 7.31
C GLU A 30 3.66 0.61 8.42
N SER A 31 3.89 0.03 9.61
CA SER A 31 2.97 0.14 10.75
C SER A 31 3.53 -0.43 12.05
N GLU A 32 3.09 0.13 13.19
CA GLU A 32 3.44 -0.34 14.54
C GLU A 32 3.04 -1.81 14.79
N LEU A 33 1.94 -2.28 14.20
CA LEU A 33 1.54 -3.68 14.30
C LEU A 33 2.55 -4.64 13.64
N ARG A 34 3.14 -4.22 12.50
CA ARG A 34 4.19 -5.00 11.83
C ARG A 34 5.48 -4.99 12.62
N LYS A 35 5.86 -3.82 13.15
CA LYS A 35 7.03 -3.66 14.02
C LYS A 35 6.92 -4.54 15.27
N THR A 36 5.78 -4.52 15.95
CA THR A 36 5.53 -5.37 17.13
C THR A 36 5.58 -6.85 16.77
N SER A 37 5.03 -7.25 15.62
CA SER A 37 5.10 -8.62 15.15
C SER A 37 6.52 -9.06 14.84
N TRP A 38 7.31 -8.19 14.23
CA TRP A 38 8.72 -8.47 13.93
C TRP A 38 9.57 -8.57 15.20
N LEU A 39 9.37 -7.71 16.18
CA LEU A 39 10.06 -7.78 17.47
C LEU A 39 9.81 -9.12 18.19
N LYS A 40 8.64 -9.73 18.00
CA LYS A 40 8.30 -11.03 18.59
C LYS A 40 8.85 -12.21 17.81
N ASN A 41 8.86 -12.14 16.48
CA ASN A 41 9.03 -13.29 15.61
C ASN A 41 10.27 -13.19 14.70
N SER A 42 11.00 -12.06 14.71
CA SER A 42 12.07 -11.74 13.76
C SER A 42 11.59 -11.77 12.28
N CYS A 43 12.55 -11.78 11.34
CA CYS A 43 12.27 -11.87 9.91
C CYS A 43 11.71 -13.24 9.49
N ASN A 44 12.07 -14.31 10.23
CA ASN A 44 11.70 -15.67 9.89
C ASN A 44 11.03 -16.36 11.11
N ALA A 45 9.71 -16.43 11.07
CA ALA A 45 8.92 -17.08 12.11
C ALA A 45 8.64 -18.54 11.76
N PHE A 46 9.69 -19.37 11.61
CA PHE A 46 9.56 -20.75 11.15
C PHE A 46 8.96 -21.68 12.20
N ASP A 47 9.17 -21.41 13.49
CA ASP A 47 8.66 -22.20 14.61
C ASP A 47 7.22 -21.81 15.01
N SER A 48 6.60 -20.87 14.30
CA SER A 48 5.23 -20.46 14.57
C SER A 48 4.22 -21.47 14.04
N LYS A 49 2.98 -21.44 14.57
CA LYS A 49 1.85 -22.24 14.03
C LYS A 49 1.62 -22.06 12.53
N ARG A 50 2.04 -20.94 11.97
CA ARG A 50 2.02 -20.64 10.55
C ARG A 50 3.38 -20.06 10.16
N PRO A 51 4.31 -20.90 9.75
CA PRO A 51 5.63 -20.44 9.33
C PRO A 51 5.57 -19.41 8.23
N ILE A 52 6.28 -18.30 8.40
CA ILE A 52 6.39 -17.20 7.44
C ILE A 52 7.82 -16.69 7.35
N SER A 53 8.19 -16.16 6.19
CA SER A 53 9.43 -15.40 5.99
C SER A 53 9.11 -13.98 5.54
N GLN A 54 9.78 -13.00 6.14
CA GLN A 54 9.60 -11.57 5.87
C GLN A 54 10.97 -10.91 5.66
N PRO A 55 11.66 -11.23 4.55
CA PRO A 55 13.06 -10.81 4.33
C PRO A 55 13.23 -9.30 4.26
N MET A 56 12.18 -8.55 3.93
CA MET A 56 12.21 -7.09 3.85
C MET A 56 11.80 -6.39 5.15
N SER A 57 11.66 -7.10 6.25
CA SER A 57 11.13 -6.52 7.51
C SER A 57 11.93 -5.31 8.00
N PHE A 58 13.24 -5.31 7.83
CA PHE A 58 14.15 -4.24 8.26
C PHE A 58 14.40 -3.15 7.20
N TRP A 59 13.83 -3.30 6.01
CA TRP A 59 13.95 -2.29 4.95
C TRP A 59 13.06 -1.09 5.26
N THR A 60 13.56 0.09 4.88
CA THR A 60 12.79 1.34 4.86
C THR A 60 12.26 1.64 3.46
N GLU A 61 11.36 2.62 3.34
CA GLU A 61 10.91 3.10 2.02
C GLU A 61 12.12 3.61 1.20
N GLN A 62 13.07 4.27 1.83
CA GLN A 62 14.28 4.77 1.17
C GLN A 62 15.16 3.66 0.61
N ASP A 63 15.33 2.57 1.35
CA ASP A 63 16.08 1.40 0.87
C ASP A 63 15.45 0.82 -0.40
N VAL A 64 14.12 0.70 -0.42
CA VAL A 64 13.38 0.21 -1.59
C VAL A 64 13.56 1.14 -2.79
N LEU A 65 13.39 2.45 -2.59
CA LEU A 65 13.52 3.42 -3.68
C LEU A 65 14.94 3.49 -4.23
N GLN A 66 15.94 3.46 -3.36
CA GLN A 66 17.35 3.40 -3.76
C GLN A 66 17.66 2.12 -4.53
N TYR A 67 17.19 0.98 -4.04
CA TYR A 67 17.39 -0.31 -4.69
C TYR A 67 16.78 -0.34 -6.10
N LEU A 68 15.53 0.12 -6.25
CA LEU A 68 14.88 0.21 -7.56
C LEU A 68 15.62 1.13 -8.53
N LYS A 69 16.08 2.28 -8.03
CA LYS A 69 16.87 3.24 -8.84
C LYS A 69 18.22 2.68 -9.29
N LEU A 70 18.90 1.96 -8.41
CA LEU A 70 20.22 1.37 -8.70
C LEU A 70 20.13 0.18 -9.65
N THR A 71 19.12 -0.69 -9.46
CA THR A 71 18.99 -1.94 -10.23
C THR A 71 18.21 -1.80 -11.52
N GLY A 72 17.44 -0.72 -11.69
CA GLY A 72 16.58 -0.53 -12.85
C GLY A 72 15.46 -1.56 -12.99
N ILE A 73 15.10 -2.28 -11.89
CA ILE A 73 14.00 -3.25 -11.90
C ILE A 73 12.68 -2.52 -12.20
N PRO A 74 11.88 -3.00 -13.15
CA PRO A 74 10.62 -2.38 -13.48
C PRO A 74 9.63 -2.47 -12.31
N TYR A 75 8.93 -1.37 -12.05
CA TYR A 75 7.88 -1.28 -11.06
C TYR A 75 6.61 -0.68 -11.67
N ALA A 76 5.49 -0.73 -10.96
CA ALA A 76 4.20 -0.30 -11.49
C ALA A 76 4.21 1.20 -11.83
N SER A 77 3.83 1.54 -13.05
CA SER A 77 3.86 2.91 -13.60
C SER A 77 2.98 3.91 -12.82
N ILE A 78 2.02 3.43 -12.04
CA ILE A 78 1.17 4.28 -11.19
C ILE A 78 1.97 5.03 -10.11
N TYR A 79 3.16 4.54 -9.74
CA TYR A 79 4.06 5.23 -8.82
C TYR A 79 4.81 6.40 -9.48
N GLY A 80 4.78 6.51 -10.82
CA GLY A 80 5.52 7.53 -11.56
C GLY A 80 7.03 7.31 -11.51
N ASP A 81 7.80 8.40 -11.51
CA ASP A 81 9.27 8.35 -11.50
C ASP A 81 9.82 8.44 -10.07
N ILE A 82 10.97 7.81 -9.84
CA ILE A 82 11.72 7.94 -8.58
C ILE A 82 12.67 9.12 -8.71
N VAL A 83 12.38 10.20 -8.00
CA VAL A 83 13.12 11.47 -8.06
C VAL A 83 13.61 11.90 -6.67
N PRO A 84 14.67 12.73 -6.60
CA PRO A 84 15.06 13.38 -5.36
C PRO A 84 13.93 14.28 -4.83
N LYS A 85 13.66 14.23 -3.57
CA LYS A 85 12.61 15.01 -2.90
C LYS A 85 12.83 16.54 -3.05
N SER A 86 14.08 16.97 -3.11
CA SER A 86 14.48 18.35 -3.35
C SER A 86 14.01 18.92 -4.71
N GLN A 87 13.91 18.09 -5.76
CA GLN A 87 13.45 18.54 -7.08
C GLN A 87 11.99 18.99 -7.08
N ILE A 88 11.16 18.39 -6.22
CA ILE A 88 9.72 18.74 -6.14
C ILE A 88 9.49 19.94 -5.23
N ILE A 89 10.33 20.12 -4.20
CA ILE A 89 10.18 21.19 -3.21
C ILE A 89 10.87 22.49 -3.69
N GLY A 90 11.62 22.45 -4.81
CA GLY A 90 12.33 23.64 -5.33
C GLY A 90 13.49 24.12 -4.43
N GLN A 91 13.99 23.27 -3.54
CA GLN A 91 15.18 23.59 -2.76
C GLN A 91 16.45 23.41 -3.61
N LEU A 92 17.28 24.46 -3.65
CA LEU A 92 18.64 24.36 -4.13
C LEU A 92 19.42 23.40 -3.22
N VAL A 93 19.81 22.26 -3.75
CA VAL A 93 20.67 21.30 -3.05
C VAL A 93 22.08 21.79 -3.16
N MET A 94 22.72 22.15 -2.07
CA MET A 94 24.17 22.21 -2.01
C MET A 94 24.67 20.78 -2.14
N ASP A 95 25.55 20.53 -3.09
CA ASP A 95 26.16 19.22 -3.36
C ASP A 95 26.62 18.56 -2.06
N GLU A 96 26.32 17.24 -1.91
CA GLU A 96 26.78 16.31 -0.87
C GLU A 96 25.79 15.88 0.23
N VAL A 97 24.55 16.31 0.29
CA VAL A 97 23.59 15.70 1.20
C VAL A 97 22.81 14.60 0.46
N PRO A 98 22.76 13.35 0.96
CA PRO A 98 21.90 12.31 0.41
C PRO A 98 20.46 12.79 0.44
N THR A 99 19.91 13.16 -0.70
CA THR A 99 18.51 13.62 -0.78
C THR A 99 17.61 12.41 -0.74
N ASP A 100 16.65 12.41 0.17
CA ASP A 100 15.57 11.43 0.19
C ASP A 100 14.94 11.31 -1.19
N LEU A 101 14.66 10.08 -1.59
CA LEU A 101 13.92 9.77 -2.80
C LEU A 101 12.43 9.76 -2.54
N MET A 102 11.65 10.05 -3.58
CA MET A 102 10.20 9.90 -3.55
C MET A 102 9.67 9.53 -4.94
N THR A 103 8.46 9.02 -4.97
CA THR A 103 7.73 8.76 -6.22
C THR A 103 6.87 9.96 -6.59
N THR A 104 6.76 10.25 -7.89
CA THR A 104 5.94 11.36 -8.41
C THR A 104 4.45 11.03 -8.51
N GLY A 105 4.10 9.73 -8.48
CA GLY A 105 2.72 9.25 -8.55
C GLY A 105 2.10 8.97 -7.18
N VAL A 106 1.30 7.91 -7.09
CA VAL A 106 0.62 7.55 -5.83
C VAL A 106 1.60 7.01 -4.80
N LYS A 107 1.39 7.37 -3.53
CA LYS A 107 2.24 6.86 -2.44
C LYS A 107 2.02 5.38 -2.13
N ARG A 108 0.82 4.88 -2.34
CA ARG A 108 0.47 3.49 -2.05
C ARG A 108 -0.72 3.05 -2.88
N THR A 109 -0.70 1.80 -3.29
CA THR A 109 -1.83 1.13 -3.91
C THR A 109 -2.63 0.37 -2.85
N GLY A 110 -3.94 0.37 -2.99
CA GLY A 110 -4.85 -0.34 -2.10
C GLY A 110 -5.96 -1.02 -2.88
N CYS A 111 -6.94 -1.60 -2.19
CA CYS A 111 -8.18 -1.99 -2.85
C CYS A 111 -8.94 -0.75 -3.29
N MET A 112 -9.30 -0.68 -4.57
CA MET A 112 -10.00 0.47 -5.17
C MET A 112 -11.25 0.89 -4.38
N PHE A 113 -12.04 -0.08 -3.91
CA PHE A 113 -13.28 0.15 -3.15
C PHE A 113 -13.10 0.12 -1.62
N CYS A 114 -11.88 0.30 -1.12
CA CYS A 114 -11.62 0.17 0.30
C CYS A 114 -12.07 1.41 1.07
N MET A 115 -13.00 1.24 1.99
CA MET A 115 -13.48 2.29 2.90
C MET A 115 -12.56 2.50 4.12
N PHE A 116 -11.64 1.56 4.38
CA PHE A 116 -10.80 1.62 5.57
C PHE A 116 -9.84 2.82 5.54
N GLY A 117 -9.98 3.68 6.53
CA GLY A 117 -9.11 4.83 6.72
C GLY A 117 -9.37 6.01 5.75
N VAL A 118 -10.40 5.96 4.89
CA VAL A 118 -10.67 7.04 3.92
C VAL A 118 -10.92 8.40 4.58
N HIS A 119 -11.52 8.42 5.77
CA HIS A 119 -11.76 9.65 6.55
C HIS A 119 -10.47 10.30 7.08
N LEU A 120 -9.35 9.60 7.03
CA LEU A 120 -8.02 10.10 7.41
C LEU A 120 -7.20 10.58 6.21
N GLU A 121 -7.71 10.38 5.00
CA GLU A 121 -6.99 10.80 3.78
C GLU A 121 -7.14 12.30 3.56
N LYS A 122 -6.07 12.92 3.07
CA LYS A 122 -6.12 14.31 2.58
C LYS A 122 -6.84 14.35 1.23
N GLU A 123 -7.52 15.47 0.94
CA GLU A 123 -8.10 15.70 -0.38
C GLU A 123 -6.98 16.00 -1.43
N PRO A 124 -7.09 15.48 -2.65
CA PRO A 124 -8.12 14.57 -3.13
C PRO A 124 -7.94 13.14 -2.58
N ASN A 125 -8.97 12.60 -1.93
CA ASN A 125 -8.97 11.23 -1.43
C ASN A 125 -9.13 10.20 -2.56
N ARG A 126 -9.02 8.89 -2.22
CA ARG A 126 -9.07 7.80 -3.21
C ARG A 126 -10.35 7.75 -4.03
N PHE A 127 -11.51 8.18 -3.51
CA PHE A 127 -12.77 8.18 -4.26
C PHE A 127 -12.82 9.36 -5.23
N GLN A 128 -12.36 10.54 -4.83
CA GLN A 128 -12.21 11.69 -5.72
C GLN A 128 -11.21 11.40 -6.85
N GLN A 129 -10.09 10.75 -6.55
CA GLN A 129 -9.15 10.30 -7.56
C GLN A 129 -9.74 9.24 -8.48
N MET A 130 -10.50 8.28 -7.94
CA MET A 130 -11.18 7.24 -8.74
C MET A 130 -12.21 7.84 -9.70
N LYS A 131 -12.91 8.91 -9.30
CA LYS A 131 -13.85 9.65 -10.16
C LYS A 131 -13.19 10.12 -11.46
N ILE A 132 -11.93 10.54 -11.37
CA ILE A 132 -11.15 11.04 -12.52
C ILE A 132 -10.53 9.88 -13.31
N THR A 133 -9.89 8.93 -12.62
CA THR A 133 -9.07 7.89 -13.25
C THR A 133 -9.88 6.69 -13.72
N HIS A 134 -10.97 6.36 -13.03
CA HIS A 134 -11.80 5.19 -13.26
C HIS A 134 -13.31 5.50 -13.10
N PRO A 135 -13.88 6.37 -13.94
CA PRO A 135 -15.24 6.88 -13.75
C PRO A 135 -16.33 5.80 -13.74
N LYS A 136 -16.19 4.73 -14.52
CA LYS A 136 -17.15 3.61 -14.53
C LYS A 136 -17.14 2.83 -13.21
N GLN A 137 -15.96 2.57 -12.64
CA GLN A 137 -15.81 1.91 -11.37
C GLN A 137 -16.27 2.79 -10.22
N TYR A 138 -16.01 4.09 -10.31
CA TYR A 138 -16.51 5.09 -9.38
C TYR A 138 -18.04 5.10 -9.35
N ASP A 139 -18.69 5.22 -10.51
CA ASP A 139 -20.14 5.21 -10.62
C ASP A 139 -20.74 3.94 -10.00
N TYR A 140 -20.22 2.76 -10.36
CA TYR A 140 -20.64 1.49 -9.76
C TYR A 140 -20.43 1.46 -8.24
N CYS A 141 -19.35 2.07 -7.75
CA CYS A 141 -19.02 2.12 -6.34
C CYS A 141 -20.02 2.98 -5.55
N ILE A 142 -20.39 4.14 -6.09
CA ILE A 142 -21.19 5.16 -5.38
C ILE A 142 -22.70 4.91 -5.47
N ARG A 143 -23.20 4.54 -6.65
CA ARG A 143 -24.64 4.38 -6.87
C ARG A 143 -25.25 3.25 -6.03
N GLU A 144 -26.51 3.44 -5.63
CA GLU A 144 -27.26 2.50 -4.80
C GLU A 144 -27.87 1.36 -5.62
N GLU A 145 -28.57 1.70 -6.70
CA GLU A 145 -29.20 0.73 -7.56
C GLU A 145 -28.19 0.11 -8.52
N ASN A 146 -28.10 -1.20 -8.51
CA ASN A 146 -27.14 -1.98 -9.32
C ASN A 146 -25.69 -1.57 -9.10
N GLY A 147 -25.34 -1.05 -7.91
CA GLY A 147 -24.00 -0.66 -7.49
C GLY A 147 -23.68 -1.15 -6.08
N LEU A 148 -22.60 -0.61 -5.48
CA LEU A 148 -22.17 -0.96 -4.13
C LEU A 148 -22.83 -0.08 -3.04
N GLY A 149 -23.46 1.04 -3.41
CA GLY A 149 -24.12 1.96 -2.49
C GLY A 149 -23.18 2.64 -1.48
N LEU A 150 -21.88 2.74 -1.80
CA LEU A 150 -20.91 3.32 -0.85
C LEU A 150 -21.09 4.82 -0.68
N GLY A 151 -21.80 5.52 -1.58
CA GLY A 151 -22.11 6.93 -1.44
C GLY A 151 -22.78 7.24 -0.09
N LYS A 152 -23.83 6.50 0.28
CA LYS A 152 -24.49 6.64 1.60
C LYS A 152 -23.53 6.48 2.79
N VAL A 153 -22.58 5.56 2.68
CA VAL A 153 -21.61 5.32 3.75
C VAL A 153 -20.62 6.47 3.82
N LEU A 154 -20.19 7.01 2.68
CA LEU A 154 -19.29 8.17 2.61
C LEU A 154 -19.97 9.41 3.20
N ASP A 155 -21.25 9.65 2.86
CA ASP A 155 -22.05 10.73 3.45
C ASP A 155 -22.18 10.58 4.98
N TYR A 156 -22.47 9.37 5.45
CA TYR A 156 -22.58 9.09 6.89
C TYR A 156 -21.30 9.40 7.66
N ILE A 157 -20.13 9.14 7.07
CA ILE A 157 -18.82 9.44 7.69
C ILE A 157 -18.23 10.80 7.29
N ASN A 158 -19.04 11.67 6.64
CA ASN A 158 -18.65 13.01 6.19
C ASN A 158 -17.40 13.04 5.30
N VAL A 159 -17.29 12.10 4.38
CA VAL A 159 -16.18 12.06 3.39
C VAL A 159 -16.70 12.51 2.04
N LYS A 160 -16.10 13.56 1.47
CA LYS A 160 -16.41 14.03 0.12
C LYS A 160 -15.93 13.03 -0.93
N TYR A 161 -16.67 12.89 -2.05
CA TYR A 161 -16.36 11.95 -3.14
C TYR A 161 -16.78 12.47 -4.51
#